data_81520f7af40f2f8b72ed1708506f0c18
#
_entry.id   81520f7af40f2f8b72ed1708506f0c18
#
_cell.length_a   1.000
_cell.length_b   1.000
_cell.length_c   1.000
_cell.angle_alpha   90.00
_cell.angle_beta   90.00
_cell.angle_gamma   90.00
#
_symmetry.space_group_name_H-M   'P 1'
#
loop_
_entity.id
_entity.type
_entity.pdbx_description
1 polymer ?
#
loop_
_entity_poly.entity_id
_entity_poly.type
_entity_poly.pdbx_seq_one_letter_code
_entity_poly.pdbx_strand_id
1 'polypeptide(L)'
;ALPIYYGESRSIERLYPTMLRYLDYLKTKEKDGYLPFGLGDWVYWKATTNNEYTSTAYYYLDYKLMARFASLLGKDAAPYQEKANTLKSLINQKFFNAETGVYAEGTQTAQALALYLGLVPEGKEQLVADKLREVVAGNNYFLDFGLLGSKTVPAMLTKYGYIEDAMKMITKTEAPSWGYWVETMGYSTLPETWTLSPK
;
A
#
# COMPACT_ATOMS: atom_id res chain seq x y z
N ALA A 1 8.19 2.04 14.08
CA ALA A 1 8.90 0.89 14.66
C ALA A 1 9.23 1.11 16.13
N LEU A 2 9.96 2.19 16.52
CA LEU A 2 10.40 2.41 17.91
C LEU A 2 9.29 2.32 18.97
N PRO A 3 8.12 2.98 18.82
CA PRO A 3 7.06 2.86 19.81
C PRO A 3 6.48 1.45 19.95
N ILE A 4 6.48 0.68 18.87
CA ILE A 4 5.94 -0.69 18.87
C ILE A 4 6.88 -1.68 19.55
N TYR A 5 8.19 -1.58 19.26
CA TYR A 5 9.17 -2.56 19.71
C TYR A 5 9.85 -2.18 21.03
N TYR A 6 9.94 -0.88 21.34
CA TYR A 6 10.70 -0.39 22.50
C TYR A 6 9.84 0.42 23.49
N GLY A 7 8.56 0.64 23.19
CA GLY A 7 7.68 1.45 24.05
C GLY A 7 8.09 2.94 24.13
N GLU A 8 8.91 3.42 23.20
CA GLU A 8 9.52 4.74 23.26
C GLU A 8 8.81 5.74 22.35
N SER A 9 8.36 6.88 22.90
CA SER A 9 7.66 7.95 22.16
C SER A 9 8.54 9.15 21.75
N ARG A 10 9.78 9.26 22.25
CA ARG A 10 10.66 10.44 22.04
C ARG A 10 10.85 10.82 20.58
N SER A 11 10.99 9.86 19.69
CA SER A 11 11.11 10.10 18.24
C SER A 11 9.81 10.70 17.66
N ILE A 12 8.65 10.27 18.13
CA ILE A 12 7.36 10.84 17.73
C ILE A 12 7.25 12.26 18.27
N GLU A 13 7.52 12.49 19.55
CA GLU A 13 7.48 13.82 20.17
C GLU A 13 8.33 14.83 19.40
N ARG A 14 9.58 14.44 19.10
CA ARG A 14 10.53 15.29 18.38
C ARG A 14 10.07 15.62 16.95
N LEU A 15 9.48 14.65 16.25
CA LEU A 15 9.10 14.80 14.84
C LEU A 15 7.65 15.27 14.65
N TYR A 16 6.83 15.30 15.72
CA TYR A 16 5.42 15.65 15.64
C TYR A 16 5.16 17.02 14.97
N PRO A 17 5.89 18.11 15.30
CA PRO A 17 5.71 19.38 14.60
C PRO A 17 6.04 19.33 13.10
N THR A 18 7.00 18.48 12.72
CA THR A 18 7.36 18.29 11.31
C THR A 18 6.30 17.50 10.55
N MET A 19 5.73 16.47 11.19
CA MET A 19 4.61 15.71 10.62
C MET A 19 3.39 16.60 10.41
N LEU A 20 3.08 17.51 11.33
CA LEU A 20 2.01 18.49 11.16
C LEU A 20 2.23 19.38 9.94
N ARG A 21 3.43 19.97 9.81
CA ARG A 21 3.76 20.79 8.62
C ARG A 21 3.66 20.00 7.32
N TYR A 22 4.00 18.71 7.35
CA TYR A 22 3.85 17.84 6.19
C TYR A 22 2.37 17.63 5.83
N LEU A 23 1.50 17.37 6.80
CA LEU A 23 0.06 17.29 6.56
C LEU A 23 -0.52 18.60 6.03
N ASP A 24 -0.10 19.74 6.58
CA ASP A 24 -0.51 21.06 6.08
C ASP A 24 -0.08 21.26 4.64
N TYR A 25 1.12 20.84 4.28
CA TYR A 25 1.59 20.85 2.89
C TYR A 25 0.73 19.96 2.00
N LEU A 26 0.47 18.71 2.38
CA LEU A 26 -0.38 17.80 1.61
C LEU A 26 -1.79 18.36 1.41
N LYS A 27 -2.34 19.01 2.42
CA LYS A 27 -3.64 19.68 2.34
C LYS A 27 -3.67 20.75 1.25
N THR A 28 -2.56 21.45 0.99
CA THR A 28 -2.48 22.42 -0.13
C THR A 28 -2.50 21.75 -1.51
N LYS A 29 -2.25 20.44 -1.58
CA LYS A 29 -2.28 19.63 -2.81
C LYS A 29 -3.58 18.86 -3.00
N GLU A 30 -4.44 18.88 -1.97
CA GLU A 30 -5.75 18.23 -2.01
C GLU A 30 -6.64 18.88 -3.08
N LYS A 31 -7.33 18.06 -3.85
CA LYS A 31 -8.32 18.48 -4.82
C LYS A 31 -9.58 17.64 -4.67
N ASP A 32 -10.71 18.27 -4.43
CA ASP A 32 -12.00 17.60 -4.23
C ASP A 32 -11.98 16.50 -3.16
N GLY A 33 -11.14 16.67 -2.11
CA GLY A 33 -10.96 15.70 -1.04
C GLY A 33 -9.95 14.57 -1.33
N TYR A 34 -9.37 14.53 -2.53
CA TYR A 34 -8.36 13.56 -2.94
C TYR A 34 -6.97 14.18 -3.08
N LEU A 35 -5.95 13.35 -3.07
CA LEU A 35 -4.58 13.77 -3.30
C LEU A 35 -4.09 13.25 -4.67
N PRO A 36 -4.22 14.03 -5.76
CA PRO A 36 -3.82 13.60 -7.10
C PRO A 36 -2.30 13.71 -7.35
N PHE A 37 -1.53 13.93 -6.29
CA PHE A 37 -0.10 14.19 -6.31
C PHE A 37 0.69 13.04 -5.69
N GLY A 38 1.58 12.42 -6.46
CA GLY A 38 2.45 11.35 -5.98
C GLY A 38 3.07 10.53 -7.11
N LEU A 39 3.95 9.60 -6.75
CA LEU A 39 4.70 8.77 -7.70
C LEU A 39 3.92 7.51 -8.12
N GLY A 40 2.79 7.21 -7.47
CA GLY A 40 2.07 5.97 -7.71
C GLY A 40 2.81 4.74 -7.19
N ASP A 41 2.62 3.61 -7.86
CA ASP A 41 3.38 2.38 -7.60
C ASP A 41 4.71 2.44 -8.38
N TRP A 42 5.68 3.16 -7.81
CA TRP A 42 6.96 3.46 -8.45
C TRP A 42 7.68 2.21 -8.94
N VAL A 43 8.25 2.28 -10.13
CA VAL A 43 9.01 1.20 -10.83
C VAL A 43 8.22 -0.10 -11.01
N TYR A 44 6.94 0.02 -11.35
CA TYR A 44 6.09 -1.13 -11.69
C TYR A 44 6.60 -1.88 -12.95
N TRP A 45 6.14 -3.14 -13.13
CA TRP A 45 6.51 -3.93 -14.33
C TRP A 45 5.71 -3.50 -15.57
N LYS A 46 4.42 -3.74 -15.57
CA LYS A 46 3.51 -3.40 -16.68
C LYS A 46 2.23 -2.71 -16.23
N ALA A 47 1.61 -3.23 -15.17
CA ALA A 47 0.34 -2.75 -14.70
C ALA A 47 0.49 -1.41 -13.94
N THR A 48 -0.19 -0.39 -14.42
CA THR A 48 -0.24 0.93 -13.80
C THR A 48 -1.37 0.99 -12.79
N THR A 49 -1.08 1.40 -11.57
CA THR A 49 -2.09 1.69 -10.55
C THR A 49 -2.32 3.19 -10.44
N ASN A 50 -3.58 3.61 -10.35
CA ASN A 50 -3.99 5.01 -10.33
C ASN A 50 -3.27 5.82 -9.23
N ASN A 51 -2.60 6.91 -9.63
CA ASN A 51 -1.81 7.74 -8.73
C ASN A 51 -2.66 8.45 -7.67
N GLU A 52 -3.84 8.92 -8.04
CA GLU A 52 -4.75 9.57 -7.08
C GLU A 52 -5.24 8.56 -6.03
N TYR A 53 -5.53 7.32 -6.45
CA TYR A 53 -5.88 6.26 -5.51
C TYR A 53 -4.75 5.97 -4.52
N THR A 54 -3.54 5.69 -5.01
CA THR A 54 -2.40 5.35 -4.16
C THR A 54 -2.01 6.49 -3.24
N SER A 55 -1.96 7.71 -3.75
CA SER A 55 -1.60 8.90 -2.96
C SER A 55 -2.65 9.22 -1.90
N THR A 56 -3.96 9.12 -2.25
CA THR A 56 -5.03 9.35 -1.27
C THR A 56 -5.06 8.24 -0.21
N ALA A 57 -4.74 7.00 -0.58
CA ALA A 57 -4.62 5.88 0.37
C ALA A 57 -3.49 6.11 1.38
N TYR A 58 -2.33 6.62 0.96
CA TYR A 58 -1.26 7.01 1.89
C TYR A 58 -1.60 8.27 2.69
N TYR A 59 -2.30 9.22 2.11
CA TYR A 59 -2.81 10.39 2.84
C TYR A 59 -3.78 9.98 3.97
N TYR A 60 -4.65 9.00 3.72
CA TYR A 60 -5.43 8.36 4.76
C TYR A 60 -4.55 7.76 5.85
N LEU A 61 -3.50 7.01 5.48
CA LEU A 61 -2.58 6.40 6.44
C LEU A 61 -1.88 7.45 7.30
N ASP A 62 -1.46 8.57 6.71
CA ASP A 62 -0.82 9.67 7.42
C ASP A 62 -1.74 10.22 8.51
N TYR A 63 -3.00 10.49 8.22
CA TYR A 63 -3.97 10.94 9.22
C TYR A 63 -4.27 9.88 10.28
N LYS A 64 -4.39 8.62 9.88
CA LYS A 64 -4.58 7.50 10.82
C LYS A 64 -3.39 7.36 11.78
N LEU A 65 -2.17 7.52 11.29
CA LEU A 65 -0.96 7.52 12.11
C LEU A 65 -0.88 8.75 13.02
N MET A 66 -1.25 9.92 12.51
CA MET A 66 -1.28 11.15 13.33
C MET A 66 -2.30 11.07 14.45
N ALA A 67 -3.49 10.48 14.23
CA ALA A 67 -4.45 10.21 15.29
C ALA A 67 -3.83 9.34 16.39
N ARG A 68 -3.15 8.25 16.00
CA ARG A 68 -2.46 7.36 16.93
C ARG A 68 -1.33 8.08 17.67
N PHE A 69 -0.53 8.89 16.98
CA PHE A 69 0.57 9.63 17.59
C PHE A 69 0.07 10.71 18.55
N ALA A 70 -1.00 11.43 18.18
CA ALA A 70 -1.64 12.39 19.07
C ALA A 70 -2.10 11.71 20.38
N SER A 71 -2.80 10.57 20.28
CA SER A 71 -3.22 9.79 21.45
C SER A 71 -2.04 9.35 22.32
N LEU A 72 -0.95 8.85 21.72
CA LEU A 72 0.26 8.43 22.43
C LEU A 72 0.93 9.60 23.19
N LEU A 73 0.79 10.81 22.69
CA LEU A 73 1.36 12.02 23.28
C LEU A 73 0.37 12.77 24.20
N GLY A 74 -0.82 12.20 24.49
CA GLY A 74 -1.85 12.86 25.27
C GLY A 74 -2.45 14.10 24.61
N LYS A 75 -2.39 14.19 23.28
CA LYS A 75 -2.95 15.27 22.46
C LYS A 75 -4.31 14.88 21.90
N ASP A 76 -5.10 15.87 21.48
CA ASP A 76 -6.37 15.63 20.81
C ASP A 76 -6.16 14.89 19.48
N ALA A 77 -6.71 13.68 19.38
CA ALA A 77 -6.65 12.82 18.21
C ALA A 77 -7.88 12.95 17.30
N ALA A 78 -8.96 13.52 17.79
CA ALA A 78 -10.25 13.54 17.10
C ALA A 78 -10.18 14.16 15.69
N PRO A 79 -9.55 15.32 15.44
CA PRO A 79 -9.51 15.92 14.12
C PRO A 79 -8.82 15.05 13.08
N TYR A 80 -7.77 14.32 13.49
CA TYR A 80 -7.04 13.41 12.60
C TYR A 80 -7.85 12.16 12.30
N GLN A 81 -8.53 11.61 13.31
CA GLN A 81 -9.39 10.44 13.11
C GLN A 81 -10.59 10.76 12.21
N GLU A 82 -11.22 11.92 12.38
CA GLU A 82 -12.32 12.38 11.54
C GLU A 82 -11.89 12.54 10.08
N LYS A 83 -10.73 13.16 9.84
CA LYS A 83 -10.20 13.29 8.47
C LYS A 83 -9.84 11.93 7.88
N ALA A 84 -9.24 11.02 8.65
CA ALA A 84 -8.98 9.66 8.20
C ALA A 84 -10.27 8.94 7.81
N ASN A 85 -11.32 9.02 8.62
CA ASN A 85 -12.62 8.41 8.32
C ASN A 85 -13.23 9.00 7.04
N THR A 86 -13.14 10.31 6.85
CA THR A 86 -13.60 11.00 5.63
C THR A 86 -12.85 10.50 4.41
N LEU A 87 -11.52 10.42 4.48
CA LEU A 87 -10.69 9.94 3.37
C LEU A 87 -11.00 8.47 3.04
N LYS A 88 -11.18 7.61 4.04
CA LYS A 88 -11.60 6.22 3.83
C LYS A 88 -12.94 6.14 3.08
N SER A 89 -13.90 6.97 3.47
CA SER A 89 -15.20 7.02 2.80
C SER A 89 -15.11 7.48 1.36
N LEU A 90 -14.35 8.56 1.10
CA LEU A 90 -14.12 9.09 -0.25
C LEU A 90 -13.41 8.08 -1.16
N ILE A 91 -12.38 7.39 -0.64
CA ILE A 91 -11.65 6.35 -1.38
C ILE A 91 -12.61 5.23 -1.79
N ASN A 92 -13.42 4.74 -0.86
CA ASN A 92 -14.37 3.66 -1.15
C ASN A 92 -15.47 4.12 -2.11
N GLN A 93 -15.96 5.34 -1.99
CA GLN A 93 -16.97 5.89 -2.90
C GLN A 93 -16.48 5.97 -4.34
N LYS A 94 -15.22 6.36 -4.54
CA LYS A 94 -14.66 6.60 -5.87
C LYS A 94 -14.01 5.36 -6.50
N PHE A 95 -13.32 4.55 -5.70
CA PHE A 95 -12.42 3.52 -6.21
C PHE A 95 -12.82 2.09 -5.87
N PHE A 96 -13.84 1.87 -5.04
CA PHE A 96 -14.25 0.52 -4.65
C PHE A 96 -15.57 0.10 -5.31
N ASN A 97 -15.54 -1.02 -6.01
CA ASN A 97 -16.75 -1.69 -6.47
C ASN A 97 -17.13 -2.77 -5.45
N ALA A 98 -18.19 -2.53 -4.67
CA ALA A 98 -18.62 -3.40 -3.58
C ALA A 98 -19.25 -4.73 -4.04
N GLU A 99 -19.66 -4.83 -5.31
CA GLU A 99 -20.23 -6.07 -5.87
C GLU A 99 -19.12 -7.02 -6.30
N THR A 100 -18.09 -6.48 -6.95
CA THR A 100 -16.98 -7.28 -7.50
C THR A 100 -15.78 -7.40 -6.57
N GLY A 101 -15.68 -6.56 -5.54
CA GLY A 101 -14.51 -6.49 -4.65
C GLY A 101 -13.30 -5.82 -5.29
N VAL A 102 -13.47 -5.10 -6.39
CA VAL A 102 -12.36 -4.50 -7.15
C VAL A 102 -12.09 -3.07 -6.68
N TYR A 103 -10.83 -2.75 -6.44
CA TYR A 103 -10.34 -1.40 -6.23
C TYR A 103 -9.66 -0.85 -7.48
N ALA A 104 -9.99 0.40 -7.81
CA ALA A 104 -9.43 1.13 -8.96
C ALA A 104 -9.40 0.26 -10.23
N GLU A 105 -8.23 0.03 -10.85
CA GLU A 105 -8.06 -0.79 -12.05
C GLU A 105 -7.96 -2.31 -11.76
N GLY A 106 -8.10 -2.73 -10.50
CA GLY A 106 -7.98 -4.15 -10.12
C GLY A 106 -6.57 -4.71 -10.21
N THR A 107 -5.53 -3.87 -10.22
CA THR A 107 -4.15 -4.33 -10.24
C THR A 107 -3.79 -5.05 -8.95
N GLN A 108 -2.73 -5.86 -8.96
CA GLN A 108 -2.22 -6.52 -7.75
C GLN A 108 -1.98 -5.50 -6.64
N THR A 109 -1.37 -4.36 -6.95
CA THR A 109 -1.13 -3.27 -5.99
C THR A 109 -2.41 -2.65 -5.48
N ALA A 110 -3.39 -2.36 -6.36
CA ALA A 110 -4.63 -1.71 -5.95
C ALA A 110 -5.39 -2.55 -4.91
N GLN A 111 -5.53 -3.85 -5.16
CA GLN A 111 -6.20 -4.78 -4.26
C GLN A 111 -5.44 -4.95 -2.94
N ALA A 112 -4.14 -5.20 -3.01
CA ALA A 112 -3.32 -5.43 -1.82
C ALA A 112 -3.20 -4.18 -0.94
N LEU A 113 -3.10 -2.98 -1.53
CA LEU A 113 -2.98 -1.73 -0.79
C LEU A 113 -4.24 -1.44 0.04
N ALA A 114 -5.44 -1.67 -0.51
CA ALA A 114 -6.69 -1.49 0.21
C ALA A 114 -6.75 -2.37 1.47
N LEU A 115 -6.39 -3.64 1.34
CA LEU A 115 -6.33 -4.60 2.45
C LEU A 115 -5.27 -4.21 3.49
N TYR A 116 -4.09 -3.86 3.02
CA TYR A 116 -2.94 -3.55 3.86
C TYR A 116 -3.16 -2.32 4.74
N LEU A 117 -3.78 -1.29 4.20
CA LEU A 117 -4.06 -0.05 4.92
C LEU A 117 -5.35 -0.11 5.76
N GLY A 118 -6.19 -1.13 5.55
CA GLY A 118 -7.48 -1.26 6.21
C GLY A 118 -8.56 -0.32 5.65
N LEU A 119 -8.49 -0.08 4.33
CA LEU A 119 -9.48 0.73 3.61
C LEU A 119 -10.78 -0.04 3.37
N VAL A 120 -10.69 -1.36 3.22
CA VAL A 120 -11.82 -2.20 2.87
C VAL A 120 -12.95 -2.06 3.91
N PRO A 121 -14.22 -1.92 3.48
CA PRO A 121 -15.36 -1.97 4.38
C PRO A 121 -15.44 -3.31 5.11
N GLU A 122 -15.92 -3.26 6.36
CA GLU A 122 -16.10 -4.45 7.19
C GLU A 122 -16.93 -5.53 6.49
N GLY A 123 -16.46 -6.77 6.55
CA GLY A 123 -17.09 -7.92 5.93
C GLY A 123 -16.82 -8.09 4.42
N LYS A 124 -16.07 -7.19 3.79
CA LYS A 124 -15.68 -7.29 2.38
C LYS A 124 -14.21 -7.68 2.17
N GLU A 125 -13.47 -7.86 3.26
CA GLU A 125 -12.01 -8.09 3.19
C GLU A 125 -11.68 -9.38 2.43
N GLN A 126 -12.43 -10.47 2.68
CA GLN A 126 -12.19 -11.73 1.98
C GLN A 126 -12.49 -11.61 0.49
N LEU A 127 -13.57 -10.93 0.11
CA LEU A 127 -13.91 -10.69 -1.30
C LEU A 127 -12.77 -9.95 -2.04
N VAL A 128 -12.19 -8.93 -1.41
CA VAL A 128 -11.05 -8.18 -1.99
C VAL A 128 -9.79 -9.05 -2.05
N ALA A 129 -9.56 -9.88 -1.04
CA ALA A 129 -8.43 -10.82 -1.01
C ALA A 129 -8.56 -11.92 -2.07
N ASP A 130 -9.78 -12.41 -2.31
CA ASP A 130 -10.07 -13.38 -3.37
C ASP A 130 -9.78 -12.77 -4.74
N LYS A 131 -10.14 -11.48 -4.94
CA LYS A 131 -9.80 -10.74 -6.16
C LYS A 131 -8.29 -10.54 -6.32
N LEU A 132 -7.57 -10.24 -5.25
CA LEU A 132 -6.10 -10.18 -5.28
C LEU A 132 -5.52 -11.51 -5.77
N ARG A 133 -5.98 -12.63 -5.19
CA ARG A 133 -5.56 -13.98 -5.59
C ARG A 133 -5.87 -14.26 -7.05
N GLU A 134 -7.08 -13.94 -7.50
CA GLU A 134 -7.50 -14.13 -8.90
C GLU A 134 -6.57 -13.40 -9.88
N VAL A 135 -6.23 -12.15 -9.60
CA VAL A 135 -5.33 -11.34 -10.45
C VAL A 135 -3.92 -11.93 -10.45
N VAL A 136 -3.42 -12.37 -9.30
CA VAL A 136 -2.10 -13.01 -9.19
C VAL A 136 -2.06 -14.34 -9.94
N ALA A 137 -3.06 -15.20 -9.75
CA ALA A 137 -3.16 -16.49 -10.42
C ALA A 137 -3.35 -16.32 -11.96
N GLY A 138 -4.19 -15.34 -12.36
CA GLY A 138 -4.42 -15.00 -13.76
C GLY A 138 -3.15 -14.51 -14.48
N ASN A 139 -2.17 -13.99 -13.74
CA ASN A 139 -0.84 -13.63 -14.24
C ASN A 139 0.20 -14.76 -14.03
N ASN A 140 -0.22 -16.01 -13.93
CA ASN A 140 0.64 -17.17 -13.68
C ASN A 140 1.59 -16.97 -12.47
N TYR A 141 1.12 -16.28 -11.45
CA TYR A 141 1.89 -15.94 -10.24
C TYR A 141 3.13 -15.09 -10.50
N PHE A 142 3.24 -14.43 -11.63
CA PHE A 142 4.24 -13.40 -11.82
C PHE A 142 3.81 -12.12 -11.06
N LEU A 143 4.78 -11.45 -10.49
CA LEU A 143 4.56 -10.12 -9.97
C LEU A 143 4.27 -9.13 -11.11
N ASP A 144 3.36 -8.20 -10.88
CA ASP A 144 3.13 -7.06 -11.76
C ASP A 144 2.81 -5.82 -10.92
N PHE A 145 3.82 -5.35 -10.25
CA PHE A 145 3.76 -4.22 -9.33
C PHE A 145 5.12 -3.51 -9.24
N GLY A 146 5.10 -2.38 -8.56
CA GLY A 146 6.27 -1.61 -8.16
C GLY A 146 6.54 -1.72 -6.65
N LEU A 147 7.05 -0.63 -6.10
CA LEU A 147 7.48 -0.52 -4.70
C LEU A 147 6.35 -0.76 -3.70
N LEU A 148 5.15 -0.24 -3.98
CA LEU A 148 4.00 -0.39 -3.10
C LEU A 148 3.50 -1.83 -3.09
N GLY A 149 3.38 -2.44 -4.27
CA GLY A 149 2.94 -3.81 -4.41
C GLY A 149 3.93 -4.81 -3.85
N SER A 150 5.23 -4.59 -3.98
CA SER A 150 6.26 -5.48 -3.45
C SER A 150 6.16 -5.71 -1.94
N LYS A 151 5.75 -4.67 -1.22
CA LYS A 151 5.51 -4.75 0.22
C LYS A 151 4.15 -5.35 0.57
N THR A 152 3.12 -5.08 -0.22
CA THR A 152 1.74 -5.34 0.19
C THR A 152 1.18 -6.64 -0.36
N VAL A 153 1.52 -7.01 -1.60
CA VAL A 153 0.93 -8.17 -2.27
C VAL A 153 1.25 -9.50 -1.57
N PRO A 154 2.52 -9.88 -1.36
CA PRO A 154 2.82 -11.14 -0.67
C PRO A 154 2.27 -11.17 0.77
N ALA A 155 2.35 -10.02 1.46
CA ALA A 155 1.85 -9.91 2.83
C ALA A 155 0.33 -10.13 2.92
N MET A 156 -0.44 -9.58 1.98
CA MET A 156 -1.89 -9.73 2.01
C MET A 156 -2.36 -11.10 1.51
N LEU A 157 -1.70 -11.67 0.50
CA LEU A 157 -1.94 -13.07 0.14
C LEU A 157 -1.76 -13.99 1.35
N THR A 158 -0.64 -13.85 2.05
CA THR A 158 -0.34 -14.66 3.26
C THR A 158 -1.38 -14.44 4.37
N LYS A 159 -1.72 -13.18 4.64
CA LYS A 159 -2.66 -12.82 5.72
C LYS A 159 -4.06 -13.42 5.49
N TYR A 160 -4.50 -13.51 4.25
CA TYR A 160 -5.84 -14.01 3.90
C TYR A 160 -5.87 -15.49 3.47
N GLY A 161 -4.83 -16.25 3.81
CA GLY A 161 -4.81 -17.70 3.66
C GLY A 161 -4.23 -18.22 2.32
N TYR A 162 -3.70 -17.34 1.46
CA TYR A 162 -3.13 -17.68 0.15
C TYR A 162 -1.60 -17.76 0.18
N ILE A 163 -1.04 -18.36 1.26
CA ILE A 163 0.41 -18.48 1.45
C ILE A 163 1.11 -19.25 0.31
N GLU A 164 0.45 -20.29 -0.22
CA GLU A 164 1.01 -21.05 -1.34
C GLU A 164 1.13 -20.20 -2.61
N ASP A 165 0.15 -19.32 -2.86
CA ASP A 165 0.18 -18.42 -4.03
C ASP A 165 1.25 -17.33 -3.85
N ALA A 166 1.44 -16.83 -2.62
CA ALA A 166 2.54 -15.94 -2.29
C ALA A 166 3.90 -16.63 -2.49
N MET A 167 4.04 -17.89 -2.06
CA MET A 167 5.26 -18.66 -2.24
C MET A 167 5.56 -18.94 -3.72
N LYS A 168 4.55 -19.31 -4.53
CA LYS A 168 4.73 -19.44 -5.99
C LYS A 168 5.26 -18.17 -6.63
N MET A 169 4.76 -16.99 -6.21
CA MET A 169 5.24 -15.71 -6.69
C MET A 169 6.69 -15.44 -6.29
N ILE A 170 7.02 -15.64 -5.01
CA ILE A 170 8.33 -15.31 -4.45
C ILE A 170 9.44 -16.22 -5.01
N THR A 171 9.13 -17.50 -5.23
CA THR A 171 10.10 -18.51 -5.67
C THR A 171 10.27 -18.63 -7.17
N LYS A 172 9.59 -17.80 -7.97
CA LYS A 172 9.84 -17.77 -9.42
C LYS A 172 11.27 -17.33 -9.74
N THR A 173 11.83 -17.93 -10.79
CA THR A 173 13.20 -17.65 -11.26
C THR A 173 13.24 -16.98 -12.64
N GLU A 174 12.08 -16.87 -13.29
CA GLU A 174 11.93 -16.14 -14.56
C GLU A 174 11.54 -14.67 -14.32
N ALA A 175 11.91 -13.80 -15.23
CA ALA A 175 11.57 -12.36 -15.15
C ALA A 175 10.06 -12.12 -15.38
N PRO A 176 9.45 -11.21 -14.64
CA PRO A 176 9.98 -10.45 -13.52
C PRO A 176 9.83 -11.24 -12.20
N SER A 177 10.90 -11.38 -11.44
CA SER A 177 10.86 -12.01 -10.12
C SER A 177 12.12 -11.71 -9.30
N TRP A 178 12.02 -11.89 -7.98
CA TRP A 178 13.20 -11.82 -7.10
C TRP A 178 14.22 -12.93 -7.41
N GLY A 179 13.75 -14.15 -7.67
CA GLY A 179 14.61 -15.27 -8.02
C GLY A 179 15.36 -15.03 -9.33
N TYR A 180 14.75 -14.37 -10.30
CA TYR A 180 15.44 -13.96 -11.52
C TYR A 180 16.65 -13.04 -11.22
N TRP A 181 16.51 -12.10 -10.30
CA TRP A 181 17.64 -11.25 -9.91
C TRP A 181 18.77 -12.03 -9.25
N VAL A 182 18.45 -12.98 -8.38
CA VAL A 182 19.44 -13.72 -7.59
C VAL A 182 20.07 -14.82 -8.43
N GLU A 183 19.26 -15.68 -9.05
CA GLU A 183 19.73 -16.90 -9.71
C GLU A 183 20.18 -16.68 -11.16
N THR A 184 19.44 -15.85 -11.92
CA THR A 184 19.74 -15.63 -13.33
C THR A 184 20.71 -14.48 -13.54
N MET A 185 20.50 -13.36 -12.84
CA MET A 185 21.34 -12.17 -12.99
C MET A 185 22.53 -12.14 -12.03
N GLY A 186 22.58 -13.03 -11.04
CA GLY A 186 23.67 -13.14 -10.07
C GLY A 186 23.82 -11.92 -9.15
N TYR A 187 22.74 -11.18 -8.90
CA TYR A 187 22.80 -10.01 -8.01
C TYR A 187 22.92 -10.43 -6.55
N SER A 188 23.82 -9.79 -5.83
CA SER A 188 23.99 -9.95 -4.37
C SER A 188 23.11 -9.00 -3.55
N THR A 189 22.43 -8.05 -4.22
CA THR A 189 21.50 -7.08 -3.61
C THR A 189 20.24 -7.00 -4.46
N LEU A 190 19.13 -6.56 -3.86
CA LEU A 190 17.88 -6.35 -4.59
C LEU A 190 17.95 -5.03 -5.37
N PRO A 191 17.75 -5.03 -6.68
CA PRO A 191 17.63 -3.82 -7.49
C PRO A 191 16.38 -3.01 -7.15
N GLU A 192 16.35 -1.74 -7.54
CA GLU A 192 15.18 -0.90 -7.41
C GLU A 192 14.11 -1.19 -8.48
N THR A 193 14.53 -1.62 -9.67
CA THR A 193 13.62 -1.79 -10.82
C THR A 193 13.58 -3.23 -11.34
N TRP A 194 12.41 -3.65 -11.80
CA TRP A 194 12.20 -4.95 -12.43
C TRP A 194 12.78 -5.01 -13.85
N THR A 195 12.85 -3.88 -14.54
CA THR A 195 13.42 -3.75 -15.88
C THR A 195 14.92 -3.54 -15.78
N LEU A 196 15.67 -4.62 -15.88
CA LEU A 196 17.13 -4.56 -15.92
C LEU A 196 17.60 -4.77 -17.35
N SER A 197 18.35 -3.82 -17.88
CA SER A 197 19.18 -4.08 -19.05
C SER A 197 20.39 -4.88 -18.61
N PRO A 198 20.75 -5.98 -19.30
CA PRO A 198 22.05 -6.61 -19.08
C PRO A 198 23.14 -5.53 -19.24
N LYS A 199 24.05 -5.49 -18.28
CA LYS A 199 25.25 -4.63 -18.38
C LYS A 199 26.16 -5.17 -19.47
#